data_183ed4c1d89d1fabf81efe5c884a4840
#
_entry.id   183ed4c1d89d1fabf81efe5c884a4840
#
_cell.length_a   1.000
_cell.length_b   1.000
_cell.length_c   1.000
_cell.angle_alpha   90.00
_cell.angle_beta   90.00
_cell.angle_gamma   90.00
#
_symmetry.space_group_name_H-M   'P 1'
#
loop_
_entity.id
_entity.type
_entity.pdbx_description
1 polymer ?
#
loop_
_entity_poly.entity_id
_entity_poly.type
_entity_poly.pdbx_seq_one_letter_code
_entity_poly.pdbx_strand_id
1 'polypeptide(L)'
;MKDNKVEPETIIHRHVADAREGREARVVTRVYSGWVLFGQQQFVKGYVLLLPDPVVPSLNALGQKERTQFLLDMSRIGDALIKVSGAIRINYAIFGNVEPALHVHVVPR
;
A
#
# COMPACT_ATOMS: atom_id res chain seq x y z
N MET A 1 21.88 13.52 19.59
CA MET A 1 21.38 13.23 19.42
C MET A 1 20.67 12.99 18.94
N LYS A 2 20.49 12.89 18.56
CA LYS A 2 19.81 12.71 18.12
C LYS A 2 19.01 12.38 18.06
N ASP A 3 19.08 12.20 17.73
CA ASP A 3 18.20 12.02 17.73
C ASP A 3 17.37 11.23 18.00
N ASN A 4 17.13 10.90 18.23
CA ASN A 4 15.96 10.33 18.81
C ASN A 4 14.69 10.87 18.22
N LYS A 5 14.79 11.21 17.03
CA LYS A 5 13.68 11.66 16.32
C LYS A 5 12.80 10.52 16.00
N VAL A 6 11.64 10.52 16.61
CA VAL A 6 10.58 9.62 16.20
C VAL A 6 10.03 10.20 14.91
N GLU A 7 9.95 9.39 13.88
CA GLU A 7 9.34 9.82 12.66
C GLU A 7 7.90 10.24 12.90
N PRO A 8 7.42 11.33 12.28
CA PRO A 8 6.03 11.72 12.44
C PRO A 8 5.14 10.60 11.97
N GLU A 9 4.13 10.32 12.75
CA GLU A 9 3.13 9.34 12.37
C GLU A 9 2.29 9.89 11.22
N THR A 10 2.22 9.17 10.13
CA THR A 10 1.41 9.55 8.99
C THR A 10 0.06 8.85 9.05
N ILE A 11 -0.85 9.23 8.14
CA ILE A 11 -2.13 8.54 8.03
C ILE A 11 -1.92 7.07 7.62
N ILE A 12 -0.83 6.77 6.91
CA ILE A 12 -0.50 5.40 6.54
C ILE A 12 -0.21 4.57 7.79
N HIS A 13 0.54 5.13 8.74
CA HIS A 13 0.80 4.44 10.02
C HIS A 13 -0.52 4.10 10.71
N ARG A 14 -1.47 5.03 10.70
CA ARG A 14 -2.75 4.79 11.37
C ARG A 14 -3.58 3.74 10.65
N HIS A 15 -3.59 3.78 9.32
CA HIS A 15 -4.32 2.76 8.55
C HIS A 15 -3.76 1.37 8.80
N VAL A 16 -2.42 1.23 8.86
CA VAL A 16 -1.80 -0.07 9.12
C VAL A 16 -2.10 -0.52 10.55
N ALA A 17 -2.01 0.39 11.52
CA ALA A 17 -2.34 0.05 12.91
C ALA A 17 -3.80 -0.40 13.02
N ASP A 18 -4.72 0.29 12.38
CA ASP A 18 -6.13 -0.07 12.39
C ASP A 18 -6.39 -1.39 11.69
N ALA A 19 -5.67 -1.67 10.59
CA ALA A 19 -5.78 -2.94 9.90
C ALA A 19 -5.35 -4.09 10.80
N ARG A 20 -4.23 -3.92 11.52
CA ARG A 20 -3.74 -4.94 12.46
C ARG A 20 -4.76 -5.25 13.55
N GLU A 21 -5.49 -4.22 14.00
CA GLU A 21 -6.46 -4.34 15.09
C GLU A 21 -7.85 -4.72 14.60
N GLY A 22 -8.03 -4.89 13.31
CA GLY A 22 -9.33 -5.24 12.75
C GLY A 22 -10.32 -4.08 12.72
N ARG A 23 -9.85 -2.84 12.84
CA ARG A 23 -10.73 -1.66 12.86
C ARG A 23 -10.86 -0.96 11.53
N GLU A 24 -10.04 -1.35 10.53
CA GLU A 24 -10.07 -0.68 9.23
C GLU A 24 -11.06 -1.38 8.31
N ALA A 25 -12.20 -0.73 8.06
CA ALA A 25 -13.29 -1.32 7.29
C ALA A 25 -12.95 -1.53 5.80
N ARG A 26 -11.93 -0.81 5.29
CA ARG A 26 -11.58 -0.87 3.86
C ARG A 26 -10.61 -2.00 3.53
N VAL A 27 -10.20 -2.80 4.51
CA VAL A 27 -9.26 -3.91 4.25
C VAL A 27 -9.89 -4.91 3.30
N VAL A 28 -9.17 -5.20 2.21
CA VAL A 28 -9.52 -6.26 1.28
C VAL A 28 -8.89 -7.56 1.72
N THR A 29 -7.56 -7.53 1.97
CA THR A 29 -6.84 -8.72 2.37
C THR A 29 -5.46 -8.34 2.92
N ARG A 30 -4.81 -9.30 3.54
CA ARG A 30 -3.41 -9.23 3.96
C ARG A 30 -2.57 -9.99 2.94
N VAL A 31 -1.47 -9.38 2.49
CA VAL A 31 -0.47 -10.03 1.65
C VAL A 31 0.84 -10.11 2.43
N TYR A 32 1.86 -10.76 1.85
CA TYR A 32 3.13 -10.94 2.56
C TYR A 32 3.72 -9.62 3.03
N SER A 33 3.75 -8.62 2.18
CA SER A 33 4.41 -7.36 2.50
C SER A 33 3.54 -6.36 3.25
N GLY A 34 2.24 -6.57 3.33
CA GLY A 34 1.38 -5.60 3.99
C GLY A 34 -0.10 -5.83 3.79
N TRP A 35 -0.84 -4.73 3.70
CA TRP A 35 -2.30 -4.73 3.66
C TRP A 35 -2.81 -4.12 2.37
N VAL A 36 -3.86 -4.71 1.82
CA VAL A 36 -4.55 -4.17 0.65
C VAL A 36 -5.84 -3.53 1.15
N LEU A 37 -6.00 -2.25 0.86
CA LEU A 37 -7.19 -1.49 1.25
C LEU A 37 -7.86 -0.92 0.01
N PHE A 38 -9.19 -0.83 0.01
CA PHE A 38 -9.87 -0.01 -1.00
C PHE A 38 -9.46 1.44 -0.84
N GLY A 39 -9.28 2.14 -1.94
CA GLY A 39 -9.10 3.58 -1.92
C GLY A 39 -10.31 4.24 -1.29
N GLN A 40 -10.08 5.26 -0.46
CA GLN A 40 -11.15 5.93 0.26
C GLN A 40 -12.17 6.56 -0.69
N GLN A 41 -11.69 7.12 -1.78
CA GLN A 41 -12.55 7.67 -2.83
C GLN A 41 -12.38 6.81 -4.08
N GLN A 42 -13.43 6.13 -4.47
CA GLN A 42 -13.41 5.21 -5.59
C GLN A 42 -13.70 5.95 -6.91
N PHE A 43 -12.85 6.94 -7.24
CA PHE A 43 -12.99 7.64 -8.52
C PHE A 43 -12.78 6.68 -9.70
N VAL A 44 -12.12 5.55 -9.49
CA VAL A 44 -12.09 4.42 -10.42
C VAL A 44 -12.48 3.20 -9.61
N LYS A 45 -13.53 2.51 -10.06
CA LYS A 45 -14.01 1.34 -9.33
C LYS A 45 -12.93 0.27 -9.28
N GLY A 46 -12.69 -0.25 -8.09
CA GLY A 46 -11.68 -1.28 -7.86
C GLY A 46 -10.30 -0.73 -7.49
N TYR A 47 -10.16 0.58 -7.41
CA TYR A 47 -8.92 1.21 -6.99
C TYR A 47 -8.56 0.76 -5.56
N VAL A 48 -7.36 0.23 -5.39
CA VAL A 48 -6.86 -0.22 -4.09
C VAL A 48 -5.47 0.35 -3.80
N LEU A 49 -5.10 0.27 -2.54
CA LEU A 49 -3.79 0.66 -2.05
C LEU A 49 -3.10 -0.54 -1.44
N LEU A 50 -1.79 -0.66 -1.65
CA LEU A 50 -0.98 -1.60 -0.89
C LEU A 50 -0.12 -0.81 0.09
N LEU A 51 -0.27 -1.11 1.36
CA LEU A 51 0.45 -0.48 2.46
C LEU A 51 1.38 -1.51 3.08
N PRO A 52 2.70 -1.25 3.15
CA PRO A 52 3.60 -2.24 3.78
C PRO A 52 3.40 -2.29 5.28
N ASP A 53 3.65 -3.44 5.85
CA ASP A 53 3.63 -3.65 7.30
C ASP A 53 4.87 -4.46 7.67
N PRO A 54 5.82 -3.89 8.37
CA PRO A 54 5.81 -2.56 9.03
C PRO A 54 5.91 -1.41 8.04
N VAL A 55 5.41 -0.27 8.46
CA VAL A 55 5.45 0.96 7.66
C VAL A 55 6.90 1.43 7.51
N VAL A 56 7.26 1.83 6.30
CA VAL A 56 8.59 2.39 6.00
C VAL A 56 8.40 3.68 5.22
N PRO A 57 9.39 4.59 5.24
CA PRO A 57 9.21 5.89 4.59
C PRO A 57 9.18 5.86 3.07
N SER A 58 9.82 4.87 2.44
CA SER A 58 9.91 4.84 0.98
C SER A 58 10.23 3.44 0.50
N LEU A 59 10.07 3.22 -0.80
CA LEU A 59 10.46 1.97 -1.44
C LEU A 59 11.96 1.69 -1.21
N ASN A 60 12.77 2.73 -1.28
CA ASN A 60 14.22 2.60 -1.15
C ASN A 60 14.66 2.31 0.28
N ALA A 61 13.78 2.49 1.26
CA ALA A 61 14.06 2.12 2.64
C ALA A 61 13.96 0.60 2.87
N LEU A 62 13.30 -0.12 1.97
CA LEU A 62 13.23 -1.58 2.06
C LEU A 62 14.54 -2.20 1.59
N GLY A 63 14.98 -3.25 2.27
CA GLY A 63 16.09 -4.07 1.80
C GLY A 63 15.68 -4.81 0.53
N GLN A 64 16.67 -5.42 -0.13
CA GLN A 64 16.43 -6.05 -1.43
C GLN A 64 15.34 -7.13 -1.38
N LYS A 65 15.37 -7.95 -0.35
CA LYS A 65 14.40 -9.04 -0.20
C LYS A 65 12.99 -8.50 -0.02
N GLU A 66 12.83 -7.56 0.91
CA GLU A 66 11.52 -6.98 1.20
C GLU A 66 10.99 -6.15 0.04
N ARG A 67 11.89 -5.45 -0.64
CA ARG A 67 11.53 -4.67 -1.83
C ARG A 67 11.01 -5.56 -2.93
N THR A 68 11.70 -6.69 -3.18
CA THR A 68 11.27 -7.66 -4.17
C THR A 68 9.88 -8.20 -3.84
N GLN A 69 9.64 -8.54 -2.56
CA GLN A 69 8.34 -9.06 -2.15
C GLN A 69 7.25 -8.01 -2.31
N PHE A 70 7.54 -6.76 -1.95
CA PHE A 70 6.57 -5.67 -2.08
C PHE A 70 6.16 -5.48 -3.54
N LEU A 71 7.13 -5.43 -4.45
CA LEU A 71 6.87 -5.24 -5.87
C LEU A 71 6.13 -6.45 -6.46
N LEU A 72 6.46 -7.64 -6.02
CA LEU A 72 5.76 -8.84 -6.45
C LEU A 72 4.31 -8.82 -5.97
N ASP A 73 4.08 -8.48 -4.71
CA ASP A 73 2.72 -8.38 -4.17
C ASP A 73 1.92 -7.34 -4.94
N MET A 74 2.52 -6.19 -5.23
CA MET A 74 1.90 -5.14 -6.03
C MET A 74 1.42 -5.68 -7.38
N SER A 75 2.29 -6.39 -8.07
CA SER A 75 1.95 -6.92 -9.40
C SER A 75 0.88 -8.01 -9.34
N ARG A 76 0.89 -8.82 -8.29
CA ARG A 76 -0.12 -9.87 -8.10
C ARG A 76 -1.50 -9.28 -7.79
N ILE A 77 -1.53 -8.18 -7.05
CA ILE A 77 -2.78 -7.44 -6.84
C ILE A 77 -3.32 -6.96 -8.19
N GLY A 78 -2.43 -6.45 -9.04
CA GLY A 78 -2.81 -6.04 -10.39
C GLY A 78 -3.38 -7.20 -11.21
N ASP A 79 -2.75 -8.37 -11.16
CA ASP A 79 -3.24 -9.56 -11.84
C ASP A 79 -4.66 -9.91 -11.40
N ALA A 80 -4.90 -9.88 -10.09
CA ALA A 80 -6.22 -10.16 -9.54
C ALA A 80 -7.25 -9.13 -10.00
N LEU A 81 -6.89 -7.86 -10.02
CA LEU A 81 -7.79 -6.80 -10.46
C LEU A 81 -8.15 -6.93 -11.94
N ILE A 82 -7.20 -7.31 -12.78
CA ILE A 82 -7.49 -7.57 -14.20
C ILE A 82 -8.54 -8.67 -14.33
N LYS A 83 -8.38 -9.73 -13.56
CA LYS A 83 -9.32 -10.87 -13.61
C LYS A 83 -10.73 -10.48 -13.22
N VAL A 84 -10.88 -9.72 -12.13
CA VAL A 84 -12.22 -9.44 -11.60
C VAL A 84 -12.88 -8.24 -12.25
N SER A 85 -12.12 -7.30 -12.80
CA SER A 85 -12.67 -6.07 -13.38
C SER A 85 -12.72 -6.09 -14.89
N GLY A 86 -11.98 -6.98 -15.53
CA GLY A 86 -11.83 -6.95 -16.99
C GLY A 86 -10.99 -5.80 -17.47
N ALA A 87 -10.21 -5.18 -16.59
CA ALA A 87 -9.38 -4.04 -16.96
C ALA A 87 -8.37 -4.42 -18.04
N ILE A 88 -8.08 -3.48 -18.93
CA ILE A 88 -7.09 -3.66 -19.98
C ILE A 88 -5.68 -3.57 -19.42
N ARG A 89 -5.49 -2.72 -18.43
CA ARG A 89 -4.20 -2.51 -17.80
C ARG A 89 -4.35 -2.03 -16.37
N ILE A 90 -3.28 -2.11 -15.62
CA ILE A 90 -3.22 -1.59 -14.27
C ILE A 90 -2.16 -0.48 -14.24
N ASN A 91 -2.52 0.65 -13.66
CA ASN A 91 -1.57 1.72 -13.40
C ASN A 91 -1.13 1.62 -11.94
N TYR A 92 0.17 1.73 -11.72
CA TYR A 92 0.76 1.69 -10.38
C TYR A 92 1.42 3.05 -10.13
N ALA A 93 1.17 3.61 -8.95
CA ALA A 93 1.77 4.91 -8.62
C ALA A 93 2.22 4.92 -7.16
N ILE A 94 3.45 5.33 -6.95
CA ILE A 94 4.04 5.47 -5.63
C ILE A 94 4.45 6.93 -5.49
N PHE A 95 3.77 7.67 -4.58
CA PHE A 95 4.07 9.07 -4.33
C PHE A 95 4.43 9.22 -2.86
N GLY A 96 5.41 10.06 -2.55
CA GLY A 96 5.85 10.25 -1.18
C GLY A 96 5.90 11.70 -0.75
N ASN A 97 5.36 12.62 -1.55
CA ASN A 97 5.52 14.04 -1.27
C ASN A 97 4.57 14.54 -0.19
N VAL A 98 3.35 14.02 -0.14
CA VAL A 98 2.34 14.45 0.84
C VAL A 98 2.37 13.56 2.06
N GLU A 99 2.35 12.24 1.83
CA GLU A 99 2.41 11.25 2.90
C GLU A 99 3.74 10.52 2.79
N PRO A 100 4.74 10.88 3.59
CA PRO A 100 6.08 10.29 3.47
C PRO A 100 6.16 8.90 4.11
N ALA A 101 5.29 8.02 3.69
CA ALA A 101 5.28 6.62 4.06
C ALA A 101 4.93 5.83 2.81
N LEU A 102 5.60 4.71 2.61
CA LEU A 102 5.43 3.91 1.40
C LEU A 102 3.99 3.41 1.28
N HIS A 103 3.40 3.67 0.14
CA HIS A 103 2.12 3.11 -0.25
C HIS A 103 2.04 3.15 -1.77
N VAL A 104 1.40 2.16 -2.38
CA VAL A 104 1.24 2.14 -3.81
C VAL A 104 -0.24 2.15 -4.17
N HIS A 105 -0.58 3.01 -5.11
CA HIS A 105 -1.92 3.08 -5.70
C HIS A 105 -1.96 2.08 -6.84
N VAL A 106 -2.95 1.19 -6.84
CA VAL A 106 -3.14 0.19 -7.88
C VAL A 106 -4.49 0.46 -8.52
N VAL A 107 -4.46 0.95 -9.75
CA VAL A 107 -5.63 1.55 -10.40
C VAL A 107 -5.96 0.79 -11.68
N PRO A 108 -7.09 0.07 -11.72
CA PRO A 108 -7.50 -0.61 -12.95
C PRO A 108 -8.00 0.39 -13.99
N ARG A 109 -7.67 0.12 -15.24
CA ARG A 109 -8.08 0.96 -16.39
C ARG A 109 -8.70 0.14 -17.49
#